data_b626d2c4a6c6fc8caa935fecd7d879e3
#
_entry.id   b626d2c4a6c6fc8caa935fecd7d879e3
#
_cell.length_a   1.000
_cell.length_b   1.000
_cell.length_c   1.000
_cell.angle_alpha   90.00
_cell.angle_beta   90.00
_cell.angle_gamma   90.00
#
_symmetry.space_group_name_H-M   'P 1'
#
loop_
_entity.id
_entity.type
_entity.pdbx_description
1 polymer ?
#
loop_
_entity_poly.entity_id
_entity_poly.type
_entity_poly.pdbx_seq_one_letter_code
_entity_poly.pdbx_strand_id
1 'polypeptide(L)'
;VTQQIEKQPQPQKQKHPRIFIGIPTGPPKLYSTYIMVAALANLDYDNYEIHWAVTGGYDNKLFGDFKRRLKKLNEAVKWPDNVTWHIHYVPLSKKERMTRYQPILRNKTVLRDAFLDTDIPYFLLLGGDNPPPRNAIHRLQKADADISIGLCYQRPNVDQRCGTYPLVWRYAWMPQELEKFKDELDPLVLDELRLAWLHCPVMIPLMFDPNWKRKRTVWGITGGDGCALIKRRVLEMIDWGVTPDNAYHSEDIHFMTLALWHGFTTACAVDLHIPHFDADGKAY
;
A
#
# COMPACT_ATOMS: atom_id res chain seq x y z
N VAL A 1 12.43 47.30 -40.73
CA VAL A 1 12.68 46.99 -39.34
C VAL A 1 11.94 45.71 -39.01
N THR A 2 12.68 44.58 -39.08
CA THR A 2 12.11 43.25 -38.81
C THR A 2 12.22 43.00 -37.30
N GLN A 3 11.10 43.02 -36.60
CA GLN A 3 11.04 42.63 -35.17
C GLN A 3 11.30 41.12 -35.08
N GLN A 4 12.41 40.74 -34.46
CA GLN A 4 12.63 39.36 -34.02
C GLN A 4 11.67 39.09 -32.84
N ILE A 5 10.69 38.22 -33.04
CA ILE A 5 9.86 37.67 -31.99
C ILE A 5 10.74 36.68 -31.21
N GLU A 6 11.21 37.10 -30.04
CA GLU A 6 11.85 36.19 -29.09
C GLU A 6 10.86 35.07 -28.73
N LYS A 7 11.20 33.83 -29.07
CA LYS A 7 10.47 32.65 -28.63
C LYS A 7 10.58 32.58 -27.12
N GLN A 8 9.48 32.79 -26.43
CA GLN A 8 9.40 32.51 -24.98
C GLN A 8 9.86 31.06 -24.72
N PRO A 9 10.74 30.85 -23.71
CA PRO A 9 11.17 29.51 -23.35
C PRO A 9 9.95 28.68 -23.02
N GLN A 10 9.81 27.53 -23.69
CA GLN A 10 8.74 26.57 -23.34
C GLN A 10 8.87 26.19 -21.86
N PRO A 11 7.79 26.16 -21.10
CA PRO A 11 7.83 25.75 -19.70
C PRO A 11 8.46 24.35 -19.63
N GLN A 12 9.58 24.25 -18.92
CA GLN A 12 10.21 22.97 -18.65
C GLN A 12 9.16 22.06 -18.04
N LYS A 13 8.87 20.93 -18.70
CA LYS A 13 8.00 19.87 -18.14
C LYS A 13 8.50 19.55 -16.73
N GLN A 14 7.72 19.87 -15.73
CA GLN A 14 8.05 19.57 -14.34
C GLN A 14 8.26 18.06 -14.24
N LYS A 15 9.48 17.64 -13.96
CA LYS A 15 9.85 16.23 -13.95
C LYS A 15 9.21 15.60 -12.71
N HIS A 16 8.23 14.74 -12.90
CA HIS A 16 7.58 14.04 -11.80
C HIS A 16 8.63 13.23 -10.99
N PRO A 17 8.52 13.17 -9.64
CA PRO A 17 9.43 12.37 -8.84
C PRO A 17 9.32 10.90 -9.23
N ARG A 18 10.42 10.16 -9.15
CA ARG A 18 10.40 8.72 -9.41
C ARG A 18 9.64 7.98 -8.32
N ILE A 19 8.90 6.94 -8.70
CA ILE A 19 8.11 6.09 -7.79
C ILE A 19 8.63 4.66 -7.86
N PHE A 20 8.89 4.06 -6.71
CA PHE A 20 9.14 2.63 -6.57
C PHE A 20 7.81 1.92 -6.36
N ILE A 21 7.38 1.06 -7.27
CA ILE A 21 6.15 0.29 -7.16
C ILE A 21 6.47 -1.11 -6.68
N GLY A 22 6.10 -1.43 -5.44
CA GLY A 22 6.32 -2.74 -4.83
C GLY A 22 5.06 -3.60 -4.86
N ILE A 23 5.14 -4.84 -5.37
CA ILE A 23 4.01 -5.74 -5.53
C ILE A 23 4.32 -7.10 -4.89
N PRO A 24 3.86 -7.34 -3.65
CA PRO A 24 3.90 -8.66 -3.03
C PRO A 24 2.93 -9.59 -3.75
N THR A 25 3.41 -10.72 -4.24
CA THR A 25 2.59 -11.66 -5.02
C THR A 25 3.09 -13.11 -4.89
N GLY A 26 2.40 -14.02 -5.55
CA GLY A 26 2.75 -15.44 -5.58
C GLY A 26 1.74 -16.25 -6.38
N PRO A 27 1.95 -17.58 -6.51
CA PRO A 27 1.06 -18.46 -7.28
C PRO A 27 -0.43 -18.34 -6.98
N PRO A 28 -0.88 -18.10 -5.71
CA PRO A 28 -2.31 -17.90 -5.42
C PRO A 28 -2.91 -16.66 -6.09
N LYS A 29 -2.09 -15.67 -6.51
CA LYS A 29 -2.53 -14.44 -7.18
C LYS A 29 -2.38 -14.49 -8.71
N LEU A 30 -2.22 -15.69 -9.28
CA LEU A 30 -2.05 -15.86 -10.75
C LEU A 30 -3.23 -15.27 -11.54
N TYR A 31 -4.45 -15.36 -11.00
CA TYR A 31 -5.69 -14.88 -11.64
C TYR A 31 -5.67 -13.37 -11.91
N SER A 32 -5.04 -12.58 -11.02
CA SER A 32 -4.99 -11.10 -11.11
C SER A 32 -3.74 -10.56 -11.82
N THR A 33 -2.71 -11.40 -12.04
CA THR A 33 -1.40 -10.95 -12.54
C THR A 33 -1.50 -10.24 -13.90
N TYR A 34 -2.32 -10.75 -14.84
CA TYR A 34 -2.52 -10.10 -16.14
C TYR A 34 -3.15 -8.72 -16.01
N ILE A 35 -4.20 -8.62 -15.18
CA ILE A 35 -4.94 -7.37 -14.94
C ILE A 35 -4.00 -6.35 -14.28
N MET A 36 -3.16 -6.79 -13.34
CA MET A 36 -2.18 -5.94 -12.67
C MET A 36 -1.16 -5.38 -13.66
N VAL A 37 -0.55 -6.22 -14.49
CA VAL A 37 0.42 -5.77 -15.51
C VAL A 37 -0.23 -4.78 -16.48
N ALA A 38 -1.46 -5.04 -16.94
CA ALA A 38 -2.19 -4.14 -17.82
C ALA A 38 -2.52 -2.80 -17.15
N ALA A 39 -2.90 -2.81 -15.86
CA ALA A 39 -3.17 -1.59 -15.10
C ALA A 39 -1.91 -0.74 -14.92
N LEU A 40 -0.77 -1.37 -14.60
CA LEU A 40 0.51 -0.67 -14.46
C LEU A 40 0.95 -0.02 -15.78
N ALA A 41 0.80 -0.71 -16.91
CA ALA A 41 1.13 -0.17 -18.23
C ALA A 41 0.22 1.00 -18.65
N ASN A 42 -0.95 1.13 -18.04
CA ASN A 42 -1.93 2.19 -18.32
C ASN A 42 -1.90 3.35 -17.31
N LEU A 43 -0.93 3.40 -16.40
CA LEU A 43 -0.77 4.53 -15.49
C LEU A 43 -0.49 5.82 -16.27
N ASP A 44 -1.10 6.93 -15.85
CA ASP A 44 -0.81 8.28 -16.36
C ASP A 44 0.40 8.90 -15.63
N TYR A 45 1.42 8.09 -15.44
CA TYR A 45 2.67 8.44 -14.78
C TYR A 45 3.80 7.73 -15.53
N ASP A 46 4.88 8.41 -15.85
CA ASP A 46 5.92 7.90 -16.75
C ASP A 46 7.30 7.71 -16.08
N ASN A 47 7.39 7.95 -14.76
CA ASN A 47 8.66 7.90 -14.03
C ASN A 47 8.57 6.97 -12.82
N TYR A 48 8.59 5.67 -13.05
CA TYR A 48 8.51 4.65 -12.01
C TYR A 48 9.34 3.41 -12.33
N GLU A 49 9.60 2.60 -11.32
CA GLU A 49 10.12 1.25 -11.46
C GLU A 49 9.23 0.25 -10.75
N ILE A 50 9.12 -0.96 -11.29
CA ILE A 50 8.22 -2.00 -10.80
C ILE A 50 9.04 -3.13 -10.19
N HIS A 51 8.74 -3.48 -8.94
CA HIS A 51 9.39 -4.55 -8.21
C HIS A 51 8.34 -5.57 -7.75
N TRP A 52 8.42 -6.76 -8.32
CA TRP A 52 7.62 -7.90 -7.92
C TRP A 52 8.36 -8.69 -6.86
N ALA A 53 7.80 -8.87 -5.68
CA ALA A 53 8.31 -9.83 -4.69
C ALA A 53 7.45 -11.08 -4.74
N VAL A 54 8.06 -12.19 -5.15
CA VAL A 54 7.36 -13.46 -5.41
C VAL A 54 7.78 -14.50 -4.39
N THR A 55 6.87 -14.86 -3.50
CA THR A 55 7.09 -15.96 -2.56
C THR A 55 6.80 -17.30 -3.20
N GLY A 56 7.65 -18.29 -2.89
CA GLY A 56 7.43 -19.68 -3.28
C GLY A 56 6.24 -20.30 -2.54
N GLY A 57 5.31 -20.89 -3.28
CA GLY A 57 4.24 -21.72 -2.73
C GLY A 57 4.74 -23.11 -2.28
N TYR A 58 3.80 -23.97 -1.84
CA TYR A 58 4.08 -25.37 -1.48
C TYR A 58 4.57 -26.20 -2.67
N ASP A 59 4.20 -25.83 -3.88
CA ASP A 59 4.51 -26.53 -5.13
C ASP A 59 5.57 -25.77 -5.93
N ASN A 60 6.75 -26.36 -6.05
CA ASN A 60 7.85 -25.80 -6.83
C ASN A 60 7.53 -25.66 -8.32
N LYS A 61 6.67 -26.52 -8.86
CA LYS A 61 6.22 -26.46 -10.27
C LYS A 61 5.33 -25.24 -10.48
N LEU A 62 4.30 -25.06 -9.64
CA LEU A 62 3.42 -23.89 -9.70
C LEU A 62 4.21 -22.59 -9.53
N PHE A 63 5.19 -22.57 -8.65
CA PHE A 63 6.08 -21.44 -8.49
C PHE A 63 6.92 -21.15 -9.74
N GLY A 64 7.49 -22.18 -10.35
CA GLY A 64 8.25 -22.05 -11.59
C GLY A 64 7.38 -21.57 -12.77
N ASP A 65 6.16 -22.08 -12.87
CA ASP A 65 5.20 -21.66 -13.90
C ASP A 65 4.75 -20.21 -13.70
N PHE A 66 4.47 -19.82 -12.47
CA PHE A 66 4.15 -18.43 -12.12
C PHE A 66 5.26 -17.46 -12.51
N LYS A 67 6.52 -17.78 -12.14
CA LYS A 67 7.71 -16.98 -12.50
C LYS A 67 7.82 -16.76 -14.00
N ARG A 68 7.74 -17.86 -14.77
CA ARG A 68 7.83 -17.79 -16.25
C ARG A 68 6.71 -16.95 -16.84
N ARG A 69 5.48 -17.09 -16.32
CA ARG A 69 4.32 -16.37 -16.78
C ARG A 69 4.44 -14.86 -16.46
N LEU A 70 4.82 -14.53 -15.25
CA LEU A 70 5.04 -13.13 -14.84
C LEU A 70 6.10 -12.47 -15.71
N LYS A 71 7.24 -13.13 -15.95
CA LYS A 71 8.30 -12.63 -16.82
C LYS A 71 7.77 -12.39 -18.24
N LYS A 72 7.10 -13.36 -18.86
CA LYS A 72 6.53 -13.24 -20.20
C LYS A 72 5.52 -12.09 -20.31
N LEU A 73 4.69 -11.88 -19.29
CA LEU A 73 3.73 -10.76 -19.27
C LEU A 73 4.44 -9.42 -19.25
N ASN A 74 5.47 -9.25 -18.43
CA ASN A 74 6.23 -8.00 -18.40
C ASN A 74 7.01 -7.75 -19.70
N GLU A 75 7.56 -8.80 -20.33
CA GLU A 75 8.26 -8.70 -21.61
C GLU A 75 7.31 -8.38 -22.78
N ALA A 76 6.05 -8.79 -22.71
CA ALA A 76 5.05 -8.57 -23.76
C ALA A 76 4.48 -7.14 -23.75
N VAL A 77 4.68 -6.37 -22.69
CA VAL A 77 4.18 -5.00 -22.55
C VAL A 77 5.23 -4.02 -23.07
N LYS A 78 4.79 -3.06 -23.88
CA LYS A 78 5.62 -1.91 -24.25
C LYS A 78 5.55 -0.87 -23.11
N TRP A 79 6.53 -0.94 -22.21
CA TRP A 79 6.67 0.02 -21.14
C TRP A 79 7.15 1.39 -21.65
N PRO A 80 6.82 2.50 -20.98
CA PRO A 80 7.47 3.79 -21.22
C PRO A 80 9.00 3.70 -21.04
N ASP A 81 9.78 4.50 -21.76
CA ASP A 81 11.25 4.43 -21.79
C ASP A 81 11.91 4.57 -20.39
N ASN A 82 11.26 5.27 -19.46
CA ASN A 82 11.76 5.47 -18.09
C ASN A 82 11.27 4.40 -17.10
N VAL A 83 10.52 3.39 -17.57
CA VAL A 83 9.98 2.33 -16.71
C VAL A 83 10.84 1.09 -16.82
N THR A 84 11.27 0.61 -15.67
CA THR A 84 11.98 -0.67 -15.51
C THR A 84 11.17 -1.63 -14.65
N TRP A 85 11.44 -2.93 -14.75
CA TRP A 85 10.80 -3.93 -13.90
C TRP A 85 11.80 -4.97 -13.40
N HIS A 86 11.59 -5.44 -12.17
CA HIS A 86 12.43 -6.38 -11.45
C HIS A 86 11.57 -7.46 -10.78
N ILE A 87 12.12 -8.66 -10.64
CA ILE A 87 11.46 -9.76 -9.94
C ILE A 87 12.40 -10.28 -8.85
N HIS A 88 11.98 -10.14 -7.60
CA HIS A 88 12.64 -10.65 -6.42
C HIS A 88 12.03 -12.00 -6.04
N TYR A 89 12.85 -13.01 -5.92
CA TYR A 89 12.40 -14.34 -5.49
C TYR A 89 12.64 -14.49 -4.01
N VAL A 90 11.54 -14.68 -3.27
CA VAL A 90 11.56 -14.74 -1.81
C VAL A 90 11.42 -16.18 -1.35
N PRO A 91 12.53 -16.85 -0.96
CA PRO A 91 12.46 -18.19 -0.44
C PRO A 91 11.77 -18.18 0.93
N LEU A 92 10.90 -19.16 1.16
CA LEU A 92 10.24 -19.38 2.44
C LEU A 92 10.65 -20.73 3.02
N SER A 93 10.95 -20.77 4.31
CA SER A 93 11.06 -22.00 5.06
C SER A 93 9.70 -22.71 5.15
N LYS A 94 9.71 -24.01 5.47
CA LYS A 94 8.47 -24.78 5.66
C LYS A 94 7.58 -24.15 6.74
N LYS A 95 8.18 -23.65 7.83
CA LYS A 95 7.46 -23.00 8.94
C LYS A 95 6.78 -21.70 8.48
N GLU A 96 7.47 -20.84 7.75
CA GLU A 96 6.93 -19.57 7.24
C GLU A 96 5.77 -19.79 6.26
N ARG A 97 5.82 -20.83 5.43
CA ARG A 97 4.73 -21.19 4.50
C ARG A 97 3.45 -21.61 5.21
N MET A 98 3.55 -22.15 6.43
CA MET A 98 2.40 -22.61 7.21
C MET A 98 1.63 -21.48 7.90
N THR A 99 2.19 -20.27 7.94
CA THR A 99 1.56 -19.11 8.56
C THR A 99 0.86 -18.23 7.53
N ARG A 100 -0.27 -17.62 7.93
CA ARG A 100 -1.08 -16.80 7.02
C ARG A 100 -0.35 -15.53 6.57
N TYR A 101 0.40 -14.90 7.46
CA TYR A 101 0.97 -13.56 7.24
C TYR A 101 2.44 -13.56 6.84
N GLN A 102 3.22 -14.56 7.22
CA GLN A 102 4.66 -14.58 6.96
C GLN A 102 5.06 -14.43 5.47
N PRO A 103 4.36 -15.08 4.51
CA PRO A 103 4.67 -14.86 3.10
C PRO A 103 4.52 -13.41 2.65
N ILE A 104 3.49 -12.72 3.13
CA ILE A 104 3.23 -11.31 2.80
C ILE A 104 4.29 -10.43 3.46
N LEU A 105 4.58 -10.64 4.75
CA LEU A 105 5.61 -9.92 5.49
C LEU A 105 6.98 -10.03 4.82
N ARG A 106 7.39 -11.25 4.46
CA ARG A 106 8.67 -11.48 3.77
C ARG A 106 8.74 -10.76 2.43
N ASN A 107 7.66 -10.76 1.65
CA ASN A 107 7.59 -10.01 0.40
C ASN A 107 7.73 -8.50 0.65
N LYS A 108 6.99 -7.96 1.61
CA LYS A 108 7.03 -6.53 1.95
C LYS A 108 8.42 -6.11 2.47
N THR A 109 9.06 -6.94 3.30
CA THR A 109 10.44 -6.70 3.77
C THR A 109 11.43 -6.63 2.62
N VAL A 110 11.42 -7.61 1.70
CA VAL A 110 12.32 -7.61 0.54
C VAL A 110 12.09 -6.40 -0.36
N LEU A 111 10.84 -5.97 -0.54
CA LEU A 111 10.52 -4.77 -1.32
C LEU A 111 10.99 -3.50 -0.62
N ARG A 112 10.83 -3.42 0.71
CA ARG A 112 11.33 -2.31 1.50
C ARG A 112 12.86 -2.19 1.40
N ASP A 113 13.57 -3.29 1.59
CA ASP A 113 15.03 -3.31 1.53
C ASP A 113 15.50 -2.86 0.14
N ALA A 114 14.91 -3.42 -0.93
CA ALA A 114 15.22 -2.99 -2.31
C ALA A 114 14.89 -1.51 -2.57
N PHE A 115 13.84 -0.97 -1.96
CA PHE A 115 13.52 0.45 -2.04
C PHE A 115 14.53 1.31 -1.31
N LEU A 116 14.96 0.90 -0.11
CA LEU A 116 15.93 1.65 0.70
C LEU A 116 17.32 1.67 0.07
N ASP A 117 17.66 0.70 -0.79
CA ASP A 117 18.88 0.68 -1.59
C ASP A 117 18.88 1.69 -2.75
N THR A 118 17.74 2.36 -3.01
CA THR A 118 17.62 3.44 -4.00
C THR A 118 17.60 4.81 -3.31
N ASP A 119 17.53 5.89 -4.08
CA ASP A 119 17.28 7.27 -3.61
C ASP A 119 15.84 7.74 -3.90
N ILE A 120 14.96 6.84 -4.33
CA ILE A 120 13.58 7.14 -4.72
C ILE A 120 12.79 7.65 -3.51
N PRO A 121 12.03 8.78 -3.64
CA PRO A 121 11.36 9.40 -2.49
C PRO A 121 10.05 8.74 -2.08
N TYR A 122 9.43 7.94 -2.96
CA TYR A 122 8.10 7.36 -2.73
C TYR A 122 8.08 5.88 -3.06
N PHE A 123 7.44 5.12 -2.17
CA PHE A 123 7.13 3.71 -2.35
C PHE A 123 5.61 3.54 -2.53
N LEU A 124 5.17 3.01 -3.67
CA LEU A 124 3.79 2.62 -3.91
C LEU A 124 3.65 1.11 -3.68
N LEU A 125 3.04 0.73 -2.57
CA LEU A 125 2.67 -0.66 -2.31
C LEU A 125 1.35 -0.98 -3.01
N LEU A 126 1.31 -2.06 -3.77
CA LEU A 126 0.10 -2.58 -4.41
C LEU A 126 -0.13 -4.03 -4.01
N GLY A 127 -1.28 -4.37 -3.47
CA GLY A 127 -1.68 -5.76 -3.32
C GLY A 127 -1.70 -6.47 -4.69
N GLY A 128 -1.25 -7.72 -4.75
CA GLY A 128 -1.16 -8.46 -6.03
C GLY A 128 -2.48 -8.66 -6.77
N ASP A 129 -3.60 -8.29 -6.16
CA ASP A 129 -4.97 -8.34 -6.67
C ASP A 129 -5.70 -6.98 -6.58
N ASN A 130 -4.96 -5.91 -6.35
CA ASN A 130 -5.47 -4.54 -6.29
C ASN A 130 -4.88 -3.68 -7.42
N PRO A 131 -5.29 -3.88 -8.68
CA PRO A 131 -4.75 -3.11 -9.80
C PRO A 131 -5.10 -1.63 -9.64
N PRO A 132 -4.10 -0.73 -9.78
CA PRO A 132 -4.30 0.69 -9.58
C PRO A 132 -5.11 1.30 -10.74
N PRO A 133 -6.05 2.22 -10.47
CA PRO A 133 -6.62 3.08 -11.50
C PRO A 133 -5.55 3.94 -12.17
N ARG A 134 -5.80 4.36 -13.39
CA ARG A 134 -4.87 5.13 -14.22
C ARG A 134 -4.25 6.33 -13.50
N ASN A 135 -5.02 7.05 -12.72
CA ASN A 135 -4.62 8.28 -12.00
C ASN A 135 -4.21 8.05 -10.54
N ALA A 136 -3.97 6.80 -10.13
CA ALA A 136 -3.76 6.44 -8.72
C ALA A 136 -2.62 7.24 -8.07
N ILE A 137 -1.46 7.32 -8.71
CA ILE A 137 -0.28 8.01 -8.16
C ILE A 137 -0.60 9.48 -7.88
N HIS A 138 -1.16 10.20 -8.85
CA HIS A 138 -1.51 11.62 -8.69
C HIS A 138 -2.54 11.85 -7.58
N ARG A 139 -3.51 10.95 -7.45
CA ARG A 139 -4.54 11.04 -6.40
C ARG A 139 -3.96 10.81 -5.00
N LEU A 140 -3.08 9.82 -4.87
CA LEU A 140 -2.39 9.53 -3.61
C LEU A 140 -1.42 10.65 -3.22
N GLN A 141 -0.66 11.20 -4.17
CA GLN A 141 0.20 12.35 -3.93
C GLN A 141 -0.58 13.58 -3.47
N LYS A 142 -1.78 13.80 -4.03
CA LYS A 142 -2.64 14.93 -3.66
C LYS A 142 -3.16 14.86 -2.22
N ALA A 143 -3.26 13.69 -1.61
CA ALA A 143 -3.61 13.53 -0.21
C ALA A 143 -2.52 14.08 0.73
N ASP A 144 -1.27 14.13 0.24
CA ASP A 144 -0.07 14.68 0.90
C ASP A 144 0.18 14.18 2.33
N ALA A 145 -0.26 12.98 2.68
CA ALA A 145 0.07 12.32 3.93
C ALA A 145 1.44 11.62 3.83
N ASP A 146 1.96 11.14 4.95
CA ASP A 146 3.14 10.27 4.96
C ASP A 146 2.84 8.89 4.39
N ILE A 147 1.61 8.41 4.65
CA ILE A 147 1.02 7.23 4.05
C ILE A 147 -0.34 7.63 3.48
N SER A 148 -0.49 7.61 2.17
CA SER A 148 -1.75 7.86 1.47
C SER A 148 -2.27 6.57 0.88
N ILE A 149 -3.50 6.16 1.21
CA ILE A 149 -4.11 4.93 0.69
C ILE A 149 -5.30 5.21 -0.21
N GLY A 150 -5.54 4.32 -1.17
CA GLY A 150 -6.78 4.27 -1.94
C GLY A 150 -7.87 3.48 -1.21
N LEU A 151 -9.12 3.72 -1.59
CA LEU A 151 -10.27 3.04 -1.02
C LEU A 151 -10.46 1.66 -1.67
N CYS A 152 -10.05 0.61 -0.98
CA CYS A 152 -10.30 -0.77 -1.37
C CYS A 152 -11.62 -1.27 -0.79
N TYR A 153 -12.31 -2.13 -1.55
CA TYR A 153 -13.51 -2.82 -1.08
C TYR A 153 -13.24 -4.32 -0.94
N GLN A 154 -13.89 -4.95 0.00
CA GLN A 154 -13.87 -6.39 0.18
C GLN A 154 -15.29 -6.95 0.13
N ARG A 155 -15.43 -8.15 -0.44
CA ARG A 155 -16.63 -8.95 -0.33
C ARG A 155 -16.78 -9.43 1.13
N PRO A 156 -17.98 -9.34 1.72
CA PRO A 156 -18.23 -9.97 3.01
C PRO A 156 -18.04 -11.49 2.89
N ASN A 157 -17.51 -12.12 3.94
CA ASN A 157 -17.54 -13.56 4.06
C ASN A 157 -18.99 -14.05 3.91
N VAL A 158 -19.17 -15.26 3.36
CA VAL A 158 -20.46 -15.83 2.92
C VAL A 158 -21.57 -15.76 4.00
N ASP A 159 -21.18 -15.70 5.28
CA ASP A 159 -22.10 -15.62 6.42
C ASP A 159 -22.53 -14.19 6.82
N GLN A 160 -21.93 -13.16 6.21
CA GLN A 160 -22.29 -11.77 6.51
C GLN A 160 -23.23 -11.25 5.42
N ARG A 161 -24.48 -11.02 5.79
CA ARG A 161 -25.53 -10.44 4.91
C ARG A 161 -25.28 -8.97 4.54
N CYS A 162 -24.12 -8.42 4.82
CA CYS A 162 -23.74 -7.07 4.46
C CYS A 162 -23.10 -7.07 3.07
N GLY A 163 -23.46 -6.14 2.20
CA GLY A 163 -22.85 -5.94 0.88
C GLY A 163 -21.35 -5.62 0.95
N THR A 164 -20.72 -5.30 -0.17
CA THR A 164 -19.29 -4.87 -0.21
C THR A 164 -19.05 -3.71 0.76
N TYR A 165 -17.99 -3.76 1.52
CA TYR A 165 -17.63 -2.70 2.47
C TYR A 165 -16.17 -2.27 2.28
N PRO A 166 -15.84 -1.00 2.59
CA PRO A 166 -14.48 -0.50 2.48
C PRO A 166 -13.56 -1.17 3.50
N LEU A 167 -12.40 -1.66 3.04
CA LEU A 167 -11.32 -2.21 3.85
C LEU A 167 -10.47 -1.10 4.46
N VAL A 168 -11.11 -0.08 5.01
CA VAL A 168 -10.41 1.05 5.60
C VAL A 168 -10.94 1.28 7.00
N TRP A 169 -10.02 1.40 7.94
CA TRP A 169 -10.29 1.59 9.35
C TRP A 169 -9.70 2.90 9.81
N ARG A 170 -10.23 3.50 10.83
CA ARG A 170 -9.66 4.62 11.56
C ARG A 170 -9.74 4.34 13.04
N TYR A 171 -8.89 4.98 13.81
CA TYR A 171 -9.01 4.93 15.26
C TYR A 171 -10.18 5.79 15.75
N ALA A 172 -10.83 5.33 16.81
CA ALA A 172 -11.87 6.12 17.49
C ALA A 172 -11.27 7.40 18.07
N TRP A 173 -10.02 7.34 18.52
CA TRP A 173 -9.21 8.46 18.98
C TRP A 173 -7.73 8.22 18.60
N MET A 174 -6.96 9.28 18.52
CA MET A 174 -5.56 9.26 18.11
C MET A 174 -4.64 9.46 19.29
N PRO A 175 -3.44 8.82 19.31
CA PRO A 175 -2.46 9.05 20.38
C PRO A 175 -2.13 10.53 20.58
N GLN A 176 -2.11 11.31 19.48
CA GLN A 176 -1.87 12.76 19.54
C GLN A 176 -2.95 13.54 20.31
N GLU A 177 -4.14 12.94 20.47
CA GLU A 177 -5.17 13.55 21.33
C GLU A 177 -4.82 13.43 22.81
N LEU A 178 -4.07 12.41 23.21
CA LEU A 178 -3.53 12.28 24.58
C LEU A 178 -2.51 13.39 24.88
N GLU A 179 -1.77 13.85 23.88
CA GLU A 179 -0.79 14.94 24.06
C GLU A 179 -1.46 16.25 24.50
N LYS A 180 -2.74 16.44 24.20
CA LYS A 180 -3.51 17.60 24.66
C LYS A 180 -3.71 17.59 26.19
N PHE A 181 -3.63 16.42 26.79
CA PHE A 181 -3.85 16.21 28.23
C PHE A 181 -2.56 15.86 28.97
N LYS A 182 -1.39 15.93 28.31
CA LYS A 182 -0.10 15.55 28.92
C LYS A 182 0.25 16.30 30.20
N ASP A 183 -0.19 17.55 30.30
CA ASP A 183 0.07 18.38 31.47
C ASP A 183 -0.98 18.15 32.58
N GLU A 184 -2.08 17.45 32.28
CA GLU A 184 -3.18 17.17 33.22
C GLU A 184 -3.12 15.71 33.72
N LEU A 185 -2.44 14.80 32.97
CA LEU A 185 -2.32 13.40 33.31
C LEU A 185 -0.98 13.09 33.96
N ASP A 186 -1.01 12.18 34.94
CA ASP A 186 0.22 11.58 35.45
C ASP A 186 1.00 10.92 34.31
N PRO A 187 2.34 11.11 34.20
CA PRO A 187 3.15 10.51 33.15
C PRO A 187 3.02 9.01 33.04
N LEU A 188 2.87 8.28 34.16
CA LEU A 188 2.68 6.82 34.16
C LEU A 188 1.32 6.46 33.55
N VAL A 189 0.27 7.21 33.87
CA VAL A 189 -1.08 7.01 33.28
C VAL A 189 -1.04 7.29 31.78
N LEU A 190 -0.33 8.33 31.35
CA LEU A 190 -0.18 8.66 29.94
C LEU A 190 0.53 7.51 29.17
N ASP A 191 1.60 6.98 29.74
CA ASP A 191 2.34 5.87 29.14
C ASP A 191 1.52 4.56 29.13
N GLU A 192 0.75 4.27 30.19
CA GLU A 192 -0.17 3.14 30.21
C GLU A 192 -1.28 3.26 29.15
N LEU A 193 -1.84 4.46 28.94
CA LEU A 193 -2.82 4.71 27.89
C LEU A 193 -2.23 4.56 26.50
N ARG A 194 -0.98 5.00 26.29
CA ARG A 194 -0.25 4.81 25.04
C ARG A 194 0.01 3.33 24.76
N LEU A 195 0.45 2.57 25.78
CA LEU A 195 0.66 1.13 25.68
C LEU A 195 -0.66 0.39 25.43
N ALA A 196 -1.73 0.75 26.13
CA ALA A 196 -3.06 0.17 25.92
C ALA A 196 -3.54 0.42 24.48
N TRP A 197 -3.30 1.61 23.93
CA TRP A 197 -3.66 1.91 22.55
C TRP A 197 -2.88 1.07 21.54
N LEU A 198 -1.58 0.81 21.77
CA LEU A 198 -0.77 -0.08 20.93
C LEU A 198 -1.24 -1.52 20.94
N HIS A 199 -1.65 -2.01 22.11
CA HIS A 199 -2.04 -3.41 22.29
C HIS A 199 -3.52 -3.69 21.95
N CYS A 200 -4.39 -2.71 22.13
CA CYS A 200 -5.82 -2.86 21.91
C CYS A 200 -6.46 -1.56 21.38
N PRO A 201 -6.07 -1.10 20.18
CA PRO A 201 -6.62 0.13 19.63
C PRO A 201 -8.11 -0.04 19.33
N VAL A 202 -8.92 0.92 19.74
CA VAL A 202 -10.34 0.97 19.36
C VAL A 202 -10.45 1.48 17.95
N MET A 203 -10.71 0.58 17.02
CA MET A 203 -10.85 0.90 15.59
C MET A 203 -12.31 0.92 15.18
N ILE A 204 -12.64 1.88 14.35
CA ILE A 204 -13.98 2.03 13.77
C ILE A 204 -13.85 1.89 12.25
N PRO A 205 -14.61 0.97 11.61
CA PRO A 205 -14.68 0.94 10.16
C PRO A 205 -15.07 2.31 9.62
N LEU A 206 -14.40 2.77 8.57
CA LEU A 206 -14.65 4.08 7.96
C LEU A 206 -16.11 4.28 7.57
N MET A 207 -16.81 3.20 7.21
CA MET A 207 -18.23 3.22 6.84
C MET A 207 -19.16 3.72 7.96
N PHE A 208 -18.74 3.69 9.23
CA PHE A 208 -19.52 4.21 10.35
C PHE A 208 -19.35 5.72 10.58
N ASP A 209 -18.43 6.39 9.88
CA ASP A 209 -18.40 7.86 9.82
C ASP A 209 -19.46 8.34 8.82
N PRO A 210 -20.60 8.94 9.23
CA PRO A 210 -21.69 9.28 8.32
C PRO A 210 -21.28 10.30 7.25
N ASN A 211 -20.16 10.99 7.44
CA ASN A 211 -19.69 12.04 6.55
C ASN A 211 -18.51 11.59 5.67
N TRP A 212 -18.03 10.35 5.77
CA TRP A 212 -16.83 9.94 5.06
C TRP A 212 -16.95 10.08 3.53
N LYS A 213 -18.12 9.78 2.96
CA LYS A 213 -18.37 9.89 1.51
C LYS A 213 -18.37 11.33 0.98
N ARG A 214 -18.53 12.33 1.87
CA ARG A 214 -18.53 13.76 1.52
C ARG A 214 -17.12 14.34 1.50
N LYS A 215 -16.16 13.65 2.05
CA LYS A 215 -14.75 14.08 2.13
C LYS A 215 -13.98 13.46 0.97
N ARG A 216 -13.05 14.22 0.39
CA ARG A 216 -12.09 13.68 -0.60
C ARG A 216 -10.95 12.93 0.07
N THR A 217 -10.61 13.31 1.28
CA THR A 217 -9.52 12.74 2.07
C THR A 217 -9.98 12.61 3.52
N VAL A 218 -9.73 11.44 4.12
CA VAL A 218 -9.98 11.17 5.53
C VAL A 218 -8.65 10.82 6.19
N TRP A 219 -8.35 11.49 7.29
CA TRP A 219 -7.10 11.37 8.03
C TRP A 219 -7.21 10.38 9.20
N GLY A 220 -6.05 9.94 9.71
CA GLY A 220 -5.97 9.04 10.86
C GLY A 220 -6.41 7.63 10.55
N ILE A 221 -6.05 7.14 9.35
CA ILE A 221 -6.44 5.84 8.85
C ILE A 221 -5.45 4.77 9.34
N THR A 222 -6.00 3.59 9.62
CA THR A 222 -5.24 2.39 9.94
C THR A 222 -5.79 1.20 9.15
N GLY A 223 -4.90 0.46 8.50
CA GLY A 223 -5.24 -0.67 7.64
C GLY A 223 -5.75 -0.29 6.24
N GLY A 224 -5.76 -1.28 5.35
CA GLY A 224 -6.20 -1.11 3.97
C GLY A 224 -5.08 -0.77 2.99
N ASP A 225 -3.89 -1.34 3.16
CA ASP A 225 -2.69 -1.03 2.36
C ASP A 225 -2.68 -1.69 0.96
N GLY A 226 -3.82 -2.16 0.46
CA GLY A 226 -3.92 -2.73 -0.89
C GLY A 226 -3.46 -1.80 -2.02
N CYS A 227 -3.46 -0.48 -1.78
CA CYS A 227 -2.84 0.54 -2.63
C CYS A 227 -2.41 1.70 -1.74
N ALA A 228 -1.14 1.77 -1.37
CA ALA A 228 -0.59 2.73 -0.42
C ALA A 228 0.66 3.42 -0.97
N LEU A 229 0.64 4.75 -1.09
CA LEU A 229 1.81 5.57 -1.38
C LEU A 229 2.45 6.02 -0.07
N ILE A 230 3.70 5.63 0.14
CA ILE A 230 4.44 5.79 1.39
C ILE A 230 5.66 6.67 1.12
N LYS A 231 5.84 7.75 1.90
CA LYS A 231 7.03 8.58 1.83
C LYS A 231 8.24 7.82 2.41
N ARG A 232 9.41 7.98 1.80
CA ARG A 232 10.65 7.29 2.16
C ARG A 232 10.94 7.31 3.66
N ARG A 233 10.81 8.47 4.31
CA ARG A 233 11.07 8.67 5.74
C ARG A 233 10.31 7.71 6.67
N VAL A 234 9.15 7.22 6.22
CA VAL A 234 8.37 6.22 6.99
C VAL A 234 9.09 4.89 7.00
N LEU A 235 9.50 4.39 5.82
CA LEU A 235 10.16 3.09 5.67
C LEU A 235 11.60 3.08 6.19
N GLU A 236 12.24 4.23 6.30
CA GLU A 236 13.53 4.37 7.00
C GLU A 236 13.39 4.16 8.52
N MET A 237 12.25 4.51 9.10
CA MET A 237 12.02 4.43 10.55
C MET A 237 11.29 3.15 10.97
N ILE A 238 10.34 2.67 10.17
CA ILE A 238 9.50 1.52 10.49
C ILE A 238 9.56 0.47 9.38
N ASP A 239 9.41 -0.78 9.78
CA ASP A 239 9.15 -1.91 8.87
C ASP A 239 7.77 -2.52 9.17
N TRP A 240 7.36 -3.50 8.37
CA TRP A 240 6.12 -4.23 8.64
C TRP A 240 6.22 -5.14 9.87
N GLY A 241 7.43 -5.36 10.40
CA GLY A 241 7.69 -6.12 11.61
C GLY A 241 7.28 -7.59 11.53
N VAL A 242 7.54 -8.29 12.62
CA VAL A 242 6.97 -9.63 12.85
C VAL A 242 5.70 -9.40 13.66
N THR A 243 4.54 -9.60 13.04
CA THR A 243 3.31 -9.70 13.80
C THR A 243 3.45 -10.87 14.77
N PRO A 244 3.32 -10.67 16.08
CA PRO A 244 3.28 -11.79 17.02
C PRO A 244 2.24 -12.81 16.56
N ASP A 245 2.49 -14.10 16.72
CA ASP A 245 1.59 -15.19 16.28
C ASP A 245 0.16 -15.07 16.84
N ASN A 246 -0.03 -14.26 17.87
CA ASN A 246 -1.29 -13.94 18.57
C ASN A 246 -1.76 -12.49 18.37
N ALA A 247 -1.20 -11.75 17.42
CA ALA A 247 -1.70 -10.41 17.12
C ALA A 247 -3.12 -10.48 16.54
N TYR A 248 -4.04 -9.77 17.17
CA TYR A 248 -5.43 -9.65 16.73
C TYR A 248 -5.61 -8.88 15.42
N HIS A 249 -4.51 -8.36 14.85
CA HIS A 249 -4.52 -7.46 13.70
C HIS A 249 -3.64 -7.98 12.57
N SER A 250 -4.01 -7.65 11.34
CA SER A 250 -3.22 -7.91 10.15
C SER A 250 -1.94 -7.03 10.13
N GLU A 251 -0.97 -7.41 9.30
CA GLU A 251 0.32 -6.73 9.19
C GLU A 251 0.19 -5.27 8.74
N ASP A 252 -0.82 -4.94 7.93
CA ASP A 252 -1.12 -3.58 7.48
C ASP A 252 -1.61 -2.68 8.62
N ILE A 253 -2.50 -3.20 9.47
CA ILE A 253 -2.98 -2.48 10.65
C ILE A 253 -1.82 -2.23 11.62
N HIS A 254 -0.98 -3.24 11.86
CA HIS A 254 0.18 -3.10 12.73
C HIS A 254 1.15 -2.03 12.21
N PHE A 255 1.51 -2.07 10.92
CA PHE A 255 2.38 -1.09 10.28
C PHE A 255 1.84 0.34 10.40
N MET A 256 0.56 0.54 10.09
CA MET A 256 -0.06 1.86 10.17
C MET A 256 -0.21 2.35 11.60
N THR A 257 -0.45 1.43 12.55
CA THR A 257 -0.46 1.75 13.99
C THR A 257 0.90 2.30 14.43
N LEU A 258 1.98 1.62 14.06
CA LEU A 258 3.34 2.08 14.34
C LEU A 258 3.62 3.44 13.69
N ALA A 259 3.18 3.64 12.44
CA ALA A 259 3.36 4.90 11.76
C ALA A 259 2.70 6.07 12.52
N LEU A 260 1.46 5.89 12.93
CA LEU A 260 0.74 6.89 13.72
C LEU A 260 1.39 7.12 15.09
N TRP A 261 1.87 6.07 15.72
CA TRP A 261 2.60 6.15 17.00
C TRP A 261 3.89 6.98 16.87
N HIS A 262 4.60 6.84 15.77
CA HIS A 262 5.80 7.64 15.47
C HIS A 262 5.46 9.05 14.94
N GLY A 263 4.20 9.47 14.96
CA GLY A 263 3.77 10.81 14.56
C GLY A 263 3.65 11.02 13.04
N PHE A 264 3.71 9.95 12.24
CA PHE A 264 3.45 10.06 10.81
C PHE A 264 1.97 10.23 10.52
N THR A 265 1.67 10.96 9.46
CA THR A 265 0.29 11.19 9.02
C THR A 265 -0.17 10.07 8.08
N THR A 266 -1.39 9.58 8.28
CA THR A 266 -2.03 8.62 7.38
C THR A 266 -3.34 9.18 6.84
N ALA A 267 -3.65 8.92 5.56
CA ALA A 267 -4.87 9.41 4.94
C ALA A 267 -5.41 8.43 3.89
N CYS A 268 -6.73 8.40 3.73
CA CYS A 268 -7.41 7.71 2.63
C CYS A 268 -7.93 8.72 1.60
N ALA A 269 -7.54 8.56 0.34
CA ALA A 269 -8.14 9.24 -0.80
C ALA A 269 -9.47 8.55 -1.15
N VAL A 270 -10.57 9.02 -0.58
CA VAL A 270 -11.88 8.36 -0.61
C VAL A 270 -12.47 8.27 -2.03
N ASP A 271 -12.12 9.20 -2.89
CA ASP A 271 -12.54 9.23 -4.30
C ASP A 271 -11.61 8.42 -5.24
N LEU A 272 -10.61 7.75 -4.69
CA LEU A 272 -9.76 6.80 -5.40
C LEU A 272 -10.18 5.37 -5.06
N HIS A 273 -11.09 4.83 -5.85
CA HIS A 273 -11.56 3.46 -5.71
C HIS A 273 -10.56 2.48 -6.32
N ILE A 274 -10.08 1.56 -5.52
CA ILE A 274 -9.15 0.51 -5.93
C ILE A 274 -9.93 -0.80 -6.06
N PRO A 275 -10.05 -1.37 -7.25
CA PRO A 275 -10.71 -2.67 -7.41
C PRO A 275 -9.93 -3.75 -6.67
N HIS A 276 -10.63 -4.67 -6.03
CA HIS A 276 -10.09 -5.86 -5.43
C HIS A 276 -10.65 -7.09 -6.15
N PHE A 277 -9.79 -7.89 -6.73
CA PHE A 277 -10.19 -9.08 -7.45
C PHE A 277 -10.13 -10.30 -6.53
N ASP A 278 -11.17 -11.14 -6.58
CA ASP A 278 -11.14 -12.45 -5.94
C ASP A 278 -10.59 -13.54 -6.87
N ALA A 279 -10.46 -14.75 -6.33
CA ALA A 279 -9.96 -15.91 -7.10
C ALA A 279 -10.85 -16.29 -8.30
N ASP A 280 -12.11 -15.88 -8.30
CA ASP A 280 -13.05 -16.08 -9.40
C ASP A 280 -12.93 -14.99 -10.47
N GLY A 281 -12.01 -14.03 -10.29
CA GLY A 281 -11.77 -12.92 -11.21
C GLY A 281 -12.83 -11.81 -11.16
N LYS A 282 -13.67 -11.79 -10.12
CA LYS A 282 -14.65 -10.73 -9.91
C LYS A 282 -13.99 -9.54 -9.21
N ALA A 283 -14.31 -8.34 -9.66
CA ALA A 283 -13.89 -7.09 -9.02
C ALA A 283 -14.96 -6.59 -8.03
N TYR A 284 -14.51 -6.01 -6.93
CA TYR A 284 -15.33 -5.38 -5.91
C TYR A 284 -14.88 -3.93 -5.66
#